data_8446df76477e1931754db9531c52bcac
#
_entry.id   8446df76477e1931754db9531c52bcac
#
_cell.length_a   1.000
_cell.length_b   1.000
_cell.length_c   1.000
_cell.angle_alpha   90.00
_cell.angle_beta   90.00
_cell.angle_gamma   90.00
#
_symmetry.space_group_name_H-M   'P 1'
#
loop_
_entity.id
_entity.type
_entity.pdbx_description
1 polymer ?
#
loop_
_entity_poly.entity_id
_entity_poly.type
_entity_poly.pdbx_seq_one_letter_code
_entity_poly.pdbx_strand_id
1 'polypeptide(L)'
;MSEHEAPGLGIGMMATEAMGLLIEAVEQIPSDAWDQPSNLEGWSIRDLVAHTTGSAAKVVTLVEGGEVWQRPSQPDDWKCEDPAARLRELAARLQDALPGADLNAIRPSPQGEVPLRRALTFPVSDLALHSWDVYRSQGRLVELPEDLLGFCRALLESIPEDMLRRPGAFGSALPVPEEATPTARLMAYLGRTVDPDG
;
A
#
# COMPACT_ATOMS: atom_id res chain seq x y z
N MET A 1 12.92 -31.38 1.15
CA MET A 1 11.86 -30.95 0.21
C MET A 1 12.05 -29.46 0.01
N SER A 2 12.67 -29.08 -1.09
CA SER A 2 12.89 -27.67 -1.43
C SER A 2 11.55 -27.11 -1.88
N GLU A 3 10.98 -26.19 -1.08
CA GLU A 3 9.91 -25.34 -1.55
C GLU A 3 10.47 -24.51 -2.72
N HIS A 4 9.97 -24.80 -3.90
CA HIS A 4 10.17 -23.97 -5.09
C HIS A 4 9.43 -22.67 -4.82
N GLU A 5 10.15 -21.71 -4.25
CA GLU A 5 9.74 -20.32 -4.30
C GLU A 5 9.68 -19.94 -5.79
N ALA A 6 8.47 -19.70 -6.31
CA ALA A 6 8.30 -19.15 -7.65
C ALA A 6 9.17 -17.89 -7.76
N PRO A 7 9.75 -17.56 -8.93
CA PRO A 7 10.57 -16.38 -9.11
C PRO A 7 9.69 -15.12 -9.12
N GLY A 8 9.07 -14.85 -7.97
CA GLY A 8 8.46 -13.57 -7.67
C GLY A 8 9.54 -12.58 -7.26
N LEU A 9 9.35 -11.32 -7.59
CA LEU A 9 10.18 -10.23 -7.09
C LEU A 9 10.29 -10.35 -5.56
N GLY A 10 11.50 -10.30 -5.01
CA GLY A 10 11.69 -10.31 -3.56
C GLY A 10 10.99 -9.12 -2.91
N ILE A 11 10.60 -9.24 -1.62
CA ILE A 11 9.84 -8.20 -0.90
C ILE A 11 10.51 -6.80 -0.99
N GLY A 12 11.82 -6.71 -1.11
CA GLY A 12 12.55 -5.45 -1.30
C GLY A 12 12.24 -4.81 -2.66
N MET A 13 12.16 -5.61 -3.73
CA MET A 13 11.76 -5.12 -5.06
C MET A 13 10.29 -4.70 -5.07
N MET A 14 9.40 -5.48 -4.44
CA MET A 14 7.98 -5.11 -4.26
C MET A 14 7.85 -3.77 -3.53
N ALA A 15 8.63 -3.57 -2.47
CA ALA A 15 8.63 -2.31 -1.71
C ALA A 15 9.07 -1.13 -2.58
N THR A 16 10.12 -1.30 -3.39
CA THR A 16 10.61 -0.26 -4.31
C THR A 16 9.59 0.06 -5.40
N GLU A 17 8.96 -0.96 -5.98
CA GLU A 17 7.95 -0.79 -7.02
C GLU A 17 6.68 -0.13 -6.48
N ALA A 18 6.17 -0.57 -5.32
CA ALA A 18 5.01 0.04 -4.68
C ALA A 18 5.26 1.50 -4.28
N MET A 19 6.48 1.82 -3.81
CA MET A 19 6.88 3.19 -3.52
C MET A 19 6.91 4.06 -4.78
N GLY A 20 7.44 3.53 -5.88
CA GLY A 20 7.46 4.22 -7.18
C GLY A 20 6.06 4.53 -7.70
N LEU A 21 5.14 3.56 -7.62
CA LEU A 21 3.73 3.75 -7.99
C LEU A 21 3.05 4.85 -7.16
N LEU A 22 3.30 4.88 -5.86
CA LEU A 22 2.74 5.90 -4.98
C LEU A 22 3.27 7.29 -5.34
N ILE A 23 4.57 7.43 -5.58
CA ILE A 23 5.18 8.70 -5.99
C ILE A 23 4.54 9.18 -7.29
N GLU A 24 4.46 8.31 -8.29
CA GLU A 24 3.85 8.65 -9.58
C GLU A 24 2.39 9.10 -9.45
N ALA A 25 1.60 8.39 -8.63
CA ALA A 25 0.21 8.75 -8.37
C ALA A 25 0.08 10.13 -7.71
N VAL A 26 0.94 10.42 -6.72
CA VAL A 26 0.93 11.68 -5.96
C VAL A 26 1.40 12.87 -6.82
N GLU A 27 2.41 12.69 -7.67
CA GLU A 27 2.92 13.73 -8.56
C GLU A 27 1.90 14.18 -9.61
N GLN A 28 0.91 13.35 -9.91
CA GLN A 28 -0.14 13.64 -10.88
C GLN A 28 -1.38 14.30 -10.27
N ILE A 29 -1.41 14.54 -8.94
CA ILE A 29 -2.54 15.21 -8.29
C ILE A 29 -2.56 16.69 -8.68
N PRO A 30 -3.66 17.19 -9.29
CA PRO A 30 -3.80 18.62 -9.58
C PRO A 30 -3.75 19.45 -8.28
N SER A 31 -3.18 20.66 -8.38
CA SER A 31 -2.98 21.54 -7.22
C SER A 31 -4.28 21.91 -6.47
N ASP A 32 -5.40 21.93 -7.18
CA ASP A 32 -6.74 22.23 -6.64
C ASP A 32 -7.52 20.98 -6.18
N ALA A 33 -6.98 19.78 -6.37
CA ALA A 33 -7.65 18.53 -6.00
C ALA A 33 -7.35 18.05 -4.58
N TRP A 34 -6.31 18.53 -3.92
CA TRP A 34 -5.82 18.02 -2.64
C TRP A 34 -6.87 17.93 -1.53
N ASP A 35 -7.77 18.89 -1.47
CA ASP A 35 -8.81 18.96 -0.43
C ASP A 35 -10.17 18.40 -0.91
N GLN A 36 -10.21 17.82 -2.13
CA GLN A 36 -11.38 17.09 -2.61
C GLN A 36 -11.53 15.74 -1.89
N PRO A 37 -12.76 15.21 -1.80
CA PRO A 37 -12.99 13.88 -1.27
C PRO A 37 -12.17 12.82 -2.03
N SER A 38 -11.56 11.90 -1.29
CA SER A 38 -10.96 10.70 -1.91
C SER A 38 -12.05 9.64 -2.17
N ASN A 39 -11.67 8.55 -2.82
CA ASN A 39 -12.53 7.38 -2.96
C ASN A 39 -12.74 6.60 -1.65
N LEU A 40 -12.08 7.00 -0.57
CA LEU A 40 -12.26 6.43 0.77
C LEU A 40 -13.13 7.37 1.61
N GLU A 41 -14.22 6.82 2.15
CA GLU A 41 -15.18 7.58 2.93
C GLU A 41 -14.51 8.32 4.11
N GLY A 42 -14.84 9.60 4.25
CA GLY A 42 -14.37 10.44 5.35
C GLY A 42 -12.96 11.02 5.18
N TRP A 43 -12.28 10.72 4.06
CA TRP A 43 -10.94 11.23 3.78
C TRP A 43 -10.89 12.12 2.54
N SER A 44 -10.15 13.22 2.62
CA SER A 44 -9.70 13.98 1.46
C SER A 44 -8.54 13.24 0.74
N ILE A 45 -8.22 13.68 -0.46
CA ILE A 45 -7.00 13.18 -1.16
C ILE A 45 -5.76 13.47 -0.33
N ARG A 46 -5.70 14.61 0.34
CA ARG A 46 -4.61 14.98 1.27
C ARG A 46 -4.51 13.99 2.45
N ASP A 47 -5.62 13.57 3.04
CA ASP A 47 -5.63 12.60 4.13
C ASP A 47 -5.16 11.23 3.67
N LEU A 48 -5.62 10.78 2.50
CA LEU A 48 -5.18 9.53 1.88
C LEU A 48 -3.67 9.52 1.64
N VAL A 49 -3.13 10.58 1.01
CA VAL A 49 -1.69 10.71 0.75
C VAL A 49 -0.89 10.78 2.05
N ALA A 50 -1.38 11.49 3.06
CA ALA A 50 -0.73 11.56 4.36
C ALA A 50 -0.68 10.17 5.04
N HIS A 51 -1.79 9.43 5.04
CA HIS A 51 -1.82 8.05 5.55
C HIS A 51 -0.79 7.16 4.85
N THR A 52 -0.75 7.18 3.51
CA THR A 52 0.20 6.36 2.73
C THR A 52 1.64 6.81 2.89
N THR A 53 1.89 8.11 3.10
CA THR A 53 3.23 8.61 3.46
C THR A 53 3.70 8.00 4.79
N GLY A 54 2.81 7.85 5.76
CA GLY A 54 3.09 7.13 7.00
C GLY A 54 3.41 5.65 6.78
N SER A 55 2.68 4.98 5.88
CA SER A 55 2.97 3.58 5.51
C SER A 55 4.32 3.46 4.80
N ALA A 56 4.67 4.41 3.92
CA ALA A 56 5.99 4.50 3.29
C ALA A 56 7.12 4.68 4.32
N ALA A 57 6.93 5.59 5.29
CA ALA A 57 7.88 5.77 6.38
C ALA A 57 8.05 4.50 7.23
N LYS A 58 6.97 3.74 7.45
CA LYS A 58 7.01 2.46 8.16
C LYS A 58 7.86 1.44 7.41
N VAL A 59 7.72 1.31 6.08
CA VAL A 59 8.56 0.44 5.25
C VAL A 59 10.03 0.80 5.43
N VAL A 60 10.38 2.08 5.28
CA VAL A 60 11.76 2.56 5.41
C VAL A 60 12.31 2.27 6.81
N THR A 61 11.57 2.62 7.85
CA THR A 61 12.00 2.42 9.25
C THR A 61 12.24 0.94 9.55
N LEU A 62 11.39 0.03 9.05
CA LEU A 62 11.58 -1.41 9.21
C LEU A 62 12.87 -1.89 8.54
N VAL A 63 13.15 -1.44 7.32
CA VAL A 63 14.34 -1.82 6.55
C VAL A 63 15.61 -1.27 7.21
N GLU A 64 15.59 -0.04 7.73
CA GLU A 64 16.70 0.57 8.48
C GLU A 64 16.91 -0.05 9.86
N GLY A 65 16.01 -0.92 10.33
CA GLY A 65 16.11 -1.60 11.62
C GLY A 65 15.60 -0.78 12.80
N GLY A 66 14.85 0.28 12.53
CA GLY A 66 14.21 1.12 13.55
C GLY A 66 12.94 0.51 14.16
N GLU A 67 12.46 1.11 15.22
CA GLU A 67 11.18 0.77 15.83
C GLU A 67 10.03 1.44 15.07
N VAL A 68 8.94 0.68 14.83
CA VAL A 68 7.76 1.16 14.14
C VAL A 68 6.53 1.11 15.04
N TRP A 69 5.62 2.05 14.80
CA TRP A 69 4.30 2.04 15.44
C TRP A 69 3.44 0.90 14.89
N GLN A 70 2.67 0.25 15.77
CA GLN A 70 1.88 -0.93 15.40
C GLN A 70 0.48 -0.58 14.87
N ARG A 71 -0.04 0.60 15.20
CA ARG A 71 -1.32 1.10 14.69
C ARG A 71 -1.21 1.56 13.22
N PRO A 72 -2.32 1.65 12.46
CA PRO A 72 -2.33 2.33 11.17
C PRO A 72 -1.84 3.77 11.29
N SER A 73 -1.14 4.27 10.27
CA SER A 73 -0.68 5.66 10.23
C SER A 73 -1.88 6.61 10.19
N GLN A 74 -1.91 7.60 11.09
CA GLN A 74 -2.99 8.59 11.10
C GLN A 74 -2.64 9.73 10.17
N PRO A 75 -3.57 10.22 9.32
CA PRO A 75 -3.27 11.29 8.38
C PRO A 75 -2.65 12.54 9.03
N ASP A 76 -3.18 12.97 10.19
CA ASP A 76 -2.71 14.19 10.86
C ASP A 76 -1.25 14.12 11.32
N ASP A 77 -0.72 12.93 11.56
CA ASP A 77 0.68 12.72 11.93
C ASP A 77 1.65 12.87 10.73
N TRP A 78 1.13 12.83 9.50
CA TRP A 78 1.94 12.72 8.27
C TRP A 78 1.67 13.79 7.22
N LYS A 79 0.76 14.72 7.46
CA LYS A 79 0.54 15.88 6.59
C LYS A 79 1.82 16.71 6.51
N CYS A 80 2.19 17.09 5.29
CA CYS A 80 3.33 17.96 5.02
C CYS A 80 3.05 18.86 3.83
N GLU A 81 3.91 19.87 3.64
CA GLU A 81 3.76 20.87 2.59
C GLU A 81 3.99 20.27 1.18
N ASP A 82 5.00 19.41 1.04
CA ASP A 82 5.35 18.73 -0.22
C ASP A 82 5.40 17.20 -0.03
N PRO A 83 4.24 16.52 -0.15
CA PRO A 83 4.19 15.06 -0.02
C PRO A 83 5.03 14.32 -1.07
N ALA A 84 5.12 14.83 -2.30
CA ALA A 84 5.91 14.19 -3.35
C ALA A 84 7.42 14.24 -3.03
N ALA A 85 7.92 15.38 -2.57
CA ALA A 85 9.31 15.50 -2.11
C ALA A 85 9.59 14.58 -0.93
N ARG A 86 8.66 14.50 0.03
CA ARG A 86 8.79 13.60 1.18
C ARG A 86 8.84 12.12 0.78
N LEU A 87 7.99 11.71 -0.15
CA LEU A 87 7.99 10.33 -0.65
C LEU A 87 9.28 10.01 -1.43
N ARG A 88 9.80 10.95 -2.24
CA ARG A 88 11.10 10.77 -2.92
C ARG A 88 12.27 10.63 -1.93
N GLU A 89 12.27 11.39 -0.85
CA GLU A 89 13.25 11.23 0.24
C GLU A 89 13.17 9.83 0.85
N LEU A 90 11.95 9.36 1.17
CA LEU A 90 11.75 8.01 1.70
C LEU A 90 12.18 6.92 0.72
N ALA A 91 11.90 7.10 -0.59
CA ALA A 91 12.34 6.17 -1.63
C ALA A 91 13.87 6.09 -1.73
N ALA A 92 14.57 7.23 -1.66
CA ALA A 92 16.04 7.26 -1.65
C ALA A 92 16.60 6.50 -0.44
N ARG A 93 16.08 6.74 0.76
CA ARG A 93 16.46 6.02 1.98
C ARG A 93 16.21 4.52 1.87
N LEU A 94 15.06 4.13 1.28
CA LEU A 94 14.75 2.71 1.05
C LEU A 94 15.79 2.07 0.13
N GLN A 95 16.14 2.72 -0.98
CA GLN A 95 17.13 2.23 -1.94
C GLN A 95 18.52 2.10 -1.31
N ASP A 96 18.92 3.02 -0.45
CA ASP A 96 20.20 3.00 0.25
C ASP A 96 20.25 1.89 1.31
N ALA A 97 19.16 1.63 2.01
CA ALA A 97 19.09 0.68 3.12
C ALA A 97 18.91 -0.78 2.67
N LEU A 98 18.16 -1.03 1.59
CA LEU A 98 17.80 -2.38 1.14
C LEU A 98 19.01 -3.32 0.90
N PRO A 99 20.11 -2.89 0.26
CA PRO A 99 21.25 -3.78 0.00
C PRO A 99 21.90 -4.34 1.26
N GLY A 100 21.81 -3.61 2.39
CA GLY A 100 22.38 -4.02 3.67
C GLY A 100 21.37 -4.67 4.62
N ALA A 101 20.10 -4.77 4.24
CA ALA A 101 19.04 -5.26 5.10
C ALA A 101 19.06 -6.79 5.21
N ASP A 102 19.11 -7.31 6.45
CA ASP A 102 18.84 -8.73 6.72
C ASP A 102 17.33 -8.97 6.78
N LEU A 103 16.78 -9.51 5.70
CA LEU A 103 15.35 -9.84 5.59
C LEU A 103 14.88 -10.94 6.55
N ASN A 104 15.80 -11.66 7.20
CA ASN A 104 15.50 -12.64 8.24
C ASN A 104 15.61 -12.05 9.66
N ALA A 105 16.14 -10.85 9.81
CA ALA A 105 16.21 -10.19 11.12
C ALA A 105 14.81 -10.07 11.73
N ILE A 106 14.71 -10.42 13.02
CA ILE A 106 13.43 -10.38 13.74
C ILE A 106 13.02 -8.93 14.01
N ARG A 107 11.75 -8.65 13.74
CA ARG A 107 11.12 -7.32 13.93
C ARG A 107 9.79 -7.47 14.66
N PRO A 108 9.42 -6.52 15.51
CA PRO A 108 8.10 -6.48 16.11
C PRO A 108 7.03 -6.20 15.04
N SER A 109 5.88 -6.86 15.18
CA SER A 109 4.71 -6.65 14.34
C SER A 109 3.44 -6.77 15.17
N PRO A 110 2.25 -6.37 14.63
CA PRO A 110 0.98 -6.62 15.32
C PRO A 110 0.69 -8.09 15.62
N GLN A 111 1.38 -9.00 14.93
CA GLN A 111 1.25 -10.46 15.08
C GLN A 111 2.35 -11.06 15.99
N GLY A 112 3.15 -10.22 16.66
CA GLY A 112 4.31 -10.62 17.43
C GLY A 112 5.63 -10.42 16.68
N GLU A 113 6.67 -11.11 17.13
CA GLU A 113 8.00 -11.03 16.49
C GLU A 113 8.06 -11.89 15.24
N VAL A 114 8.41 -11.29 14.10
CA VAL A 114 8.47 -11.96 12.79
C VAL A 114 9.72 -11.54 12.01
N PRO A 115 10.18 -12.32 11.02
CA PRO A 115 11.23 -11.89 10.11
C PRO A 115 10.85 -10.61 9.38
N LEU A 116 11.83 -9.72 9.09
CA LEU A 116 11.64 -8.45 8.41
C LEU A 116 10.83 -8.60 7.10
N ARG A 117 11.15 -9.64 6.29
CA ARG A 117 10.37 -9.91 5.06
C ARG A 117 8.87 -10.05 5.32
N ARG A 118 8.47 -10.61 6.48
CA ARG A 118 7.07 -10.75 6.86
C ARG A 118 6.50 -9.44 7.46
N ALA A 119 7.30 -8.72 8.24
CA ALA A 119 6.89 -7.42 8.77
C ALA A 119 6.57 -6.40 7.67
N LEU A 120 7.25 -6.51 6.52
CA LEU A 120 7.05 -5.65 5.35
C LEU A 120 5.78 -5.95 4.55
N THR A 121 5.16 -7.14 4.68
CA THR A 121 4.06 -7.54 3.78
C THR A 121 2.87 -6.59 3.83
N PHE A 122 2.40 -6.24 5.02
CA PHE A 122 1.27 -5.32 5.17
C PHE A 122 1.57 -3.90 4.68
N PRO A 123 2.63 -3.22 5.13
CA PRO A 123 2.88 -1.85 4.69
C PRO A 123 3.22 -1.75 3.20
N VAL A 124 3.86 -2.75 2.59
CA VAL A 124 4.10 -2.77 1.13
C VAL A 124 2.79 -2.96 0.35
N SER A 125 1.92 -3.89 0.80
CA SER A 125 0.58 -4.05 0.21
C SER A 125 -0.25 -2.77 0.34
N ASP A 126 -0.16 -2.09 1.49
CA ASP A 126 -0.84 -0.83 1.75
C ASP A 126 -0.42 0.26 0.74
N LEU A 127 0.89 0.37 0.45
CA LEU A 127 1.39 1.29 -0.58
C LEU A 127 0.80 0.98 -1.96
N ALA A 128 0.78 -0.28 -2.38
CA ALA A 128 0.29 -0.69 -3.68
C ALA A 128 -1.22 -0.41 -3.83
N LEU A 129 -2.01 -0.82 -2.85
CA LEU A 129 -3.47 -0.64 -2.87
C LEU A 129 -3.86 0.84 -2.81
N HIS A 130 -3.21 1.62 -1.95
CA HIS A 130 -3.51 3.05 -1.85
C HIS A 130 -2.94 3.89 -3.01
N SER A 131 -1.91 3.42 -3.73
CA SER A 131 -1.53 4.04 -5.01
C SER A 131 -2.71 4.01 -5.99
N TRP A 132 -3.41 2.87 -6.08
CA TRP A 132 -4.63 2.76 -6.86
C TRP A 132 -5.73 3.69 -6.34
N ASP A 133 -5.92 3.76 -5.02
CA ASP A 133 -6.92 4.66 -4.39
C ASP A 133 -6.62 6.13 -4.73
N VAL A 134 -5.35 6.55 -4.78
CA VAL A 134 -4.96 7.91 -5.20
C VAL A 134 -5.31 8.16 -6.66
N TYR A 135 -5.04 7.22 -7.57
CA TYR A 135 -5.47 7.34 -8.97
C TYR A 135 -6.99 7.38 -9.10
N ARG A 136 -7.68 6.50 -8.39
CA ARG A 136 -9.16 6.44 -8.42
C ARG A 136 -9.79 7.73 -7.92
N SER A 137 -9.22 8.36 -6.89
CA SER A 137 -9.66 9.65 -6.36
C SER A 137 -9.54 10.79 -7.38
N GLN A 138 -8.70 10.61 -8.41
CA GLN A 138 -8.56 11.51 -9.54
C GLN A 138 -9.42 11.12 -10.76
N GLY A 139 -10.36 10.19 -10.58
CA GLY A 139 -11.22 9.68 -11.66
C GLY A 139 -10.50 8.73 -12.64
N ARG A 140 -9.33 8.18 -12.26
CA ARG A 140 -8.52 7.31 -13.12
C ARG A 140 -8.58 5.87 -12.63
N LEU A 141 -8.69 4.94 -13.58
CA LEU A 141 -8.52 3.50 -13.34
C LEU A 141 -7.17 3.08 -13.89
N VAL A 142 -6.38 2.41 -13.08
CA VAL A 142 -5.06 1.89 -13.44
C VAL A 142 -4.97 0.41 -13.09
N GLU A 143 -4.14 -0.32 -13.83
CA GLU A 143 -3.79 -1.69 -13.45
C GLU A 143 -2.53 -1.69 -12.59
N LEU A 144 -2.57 -2.42 -11.47
CA LEU A 144 -1.37 -2.70 -10.70
C LEU A 144 -0.45 -3.64 -11.49
N PRO A 145 0.88 -3.49 -11.38
CA PRO A 145 1.81 -4.46 -11.91
C PRO A 145 1.47 -5.87 -11.45
N GLU A 146 1.63 -6.86 -12.34
CA GLU A 146 1.17 -8.23 -12.13
C GLU A 146 1.76 -8.84 -10.84
N ASP A 147 3.05 -8.63 -10.59
CA ASP A 147 3.73 -9.16 -9.40
C ASP A 147 3.18 -8.52 -8.11
N LEU A 148 2.98 -7.19 -8.09
CA LEU A 148 2.35 -6.51 -6.95
C LEU A 148 0.90 -6.93 -6.74
N LEU A 149 0.15 -7.10 -7.81
CA LEU A 149 -1.24 -7.58 -7.73
C LEU A 149 -1.30 -8.98 -7.14
N GLY A 150 -0.43 -9.88 -7.63
CA GLY A 150 -0.31 -11.25 -7.11
C GLY A 150 0.10 -11.28 -5.63
N PHE A 151 1.06 -10.44 -5.26
CA PHE A 151 1.50 -10.27 -3.88
C PHE A 151 0.37 -9.80 -2.95
N CYS A 152 -0.35 -8.74 -3.34
CA CYS A 152 -1.49 -8.22 -2.56
C CYS A 152 -2.58 -9.29 -2.42
N ARG A 153 -2.91 -10.00 -3.50
CA ARG A 153 -3.92 -11.06 -3.48
C ARG A 153 -3.53 -12.17 -2.52
N ALA A 154 -2.31 -12.69 -2.62
CA ALA A 154 -1.83 -13.76 -1.75
C ALA A 154 -1.86 -13.36 -0.26
N LEU A 155 -1.48 -12.11 0.07
CA LEU A 155 -1.60 -11.60 1.43
C LEU A 155 -3.06 -11.58 1.89
N LEU A 156 -3.97 -11.00 1.11
CA LEU A 156 -5.38 -10.84 1.48
C LEU A 156 -6.09 -12.19 1.62
N GLU A 157 -5.81 -13.16 0.76
CA GLU A 157 -6.33 -14.53 0.84
C GLU A 157 -5.83 -15.27 2.09
N SER A 158 -4.69 -14.87 2.66
CA SER A 158 -4.17 -15.43 3.90
C SER A 158 -4.87 -14.92 5.17
N ILE A 159 -5.68 -13.85 5.05
CA ILE A 159 -6.38 -13.22 6.18
C ILE A 159 -7.78 -13.81 6.29
N PRO A 160 -8.19 -14.30 7.47
CA PRO A 160 -9.57 -14.73 7.69
C PRO A 160 -10.59 -13.63 7.36
N GLU A 161 -11.71 -14.00 6.73
CA GLU A 161 -12.72 -13.06 6.23
C GLU A 161 -13.27 -12.14 7.34
N ASP A 162 -13.50 -12.66 8.54
CA ASP A 162 -13.96 -11.89 9.71
C ASP A 162 -12.94 -10.83 10.15
N MET A 163 -11.66 -11.12 10.02
CA MET A 163 -10.58 -10.17 10.28
C MET A 163 -10.47 -9.12 9.17
N LEU A 164 -10.69 -9.53 7.92
CA LEU A 164 -10.65 -8.65 6.76
C LEU A 164 -11.79 -7.61 6.79
N ARG A 165 -12.97 -8.00 7.30
CA ARG A 165 -14.20 -7.17 7.35
C ARG A 165 -14.46 -6.49 8.70
N ARG A 166 -13.52 -6.56 9.64
CA ARG A 166 -13.66 -5.88 10.92
C ARG A 166 -13.78 -4.35 10.73
N PRO A 167 -14.42 -3.62 11.67
CA PRO A 167 -14.50 -2.16 11.62
C PRO A 167 -13.12 -1.51 11.45
N GLY A 168 -13.01 -0.60 10.48
CA GLY A 168 -11.75 0.09 10.15
C GLY A 168 -10.79 -0.71 9.26
N ALA A 169 -11.18 -1.91 8.78
CA ALA A 169 -10.46 -2.66 7.76
C ALA A 169 -11.12 -2.44 6.37
N PHE A 170 -11.35 -3.51 5.61
CA PHE A 170 -11.92 -3.41 4.27
C PHE A 170 -13.45 -3.51 4.27
N GLY A 171 -14.10 -2.83 3.33
CA GLY A 171 -15.54 -2.90 3.10
C GLY A 171 -15.99 -4.27 2.57
N SER A 172 -17.30 -4.48 2.51
CA SER A 172 -17.89 -5.66 1.87
C SER A 172 -17.56 -5.68 0.39
N ALA A 173 -17.37 -6.88 -0.17
CA ALA A 173 -17.13 -7.04 -1.61
C ALA A 173 -18.29 -6.45 -2.42
N LEU A 174 -17.93 -5.70 -3.47
CA LEU A 174 -18.87 -5.13 -4.43
C LEU A 174 -18.93 -5.98 -5.69
N PRO A 175 -20.07 -6.01 -6.40
CA PRO A 175 -20.18 -6.67 -7.68
C PRO A 175 -19.29 -5.98 -8.71
N VAL A 176 -18.78 -6.75 -9.68
CA VAL A 176 -17.98 -6.25 -10.81
C VAL A 176 -18.55 -6.80 -12.12
N PRO A 177 -18.40 -6.09 -13.25
CA PRO A 177 -18.66 -6.61 -14.58
C PRO A 177 -17.87 -7.90 -14.86
N GLU A 178 -18.39 -8.75 -15.74
CA GLU A 178 -17.71 -10.01 -16.09
C GLU A 178 -16.35 -9.75 -16.74
N GLU A 179 -16.22 -8.67 -17.51
CA GLU A 179 -15.01 -8.21 -18.20
C GLU A 179 -14.07 -7.38 -17.32
N ALA A 180 -14.37 -7.22 -16.01
CA ALA A 180 -13.52 -6.45 -15.11
C ALA A 180 -12.08 -6.99 -15.08
N THR A 181 -11.13 -6.06 -15.04
CA THR A 181 -9.70 -6.38 -15.00
C THR A 181 -9.30 -7.06 -13.67
N PRO A 182 -8.16 -7.74 -13.60
CA PRO A 182 -7.69 -8.36 -12.36
C PRO A 182 -7.57 -7.38 -11.19
N THR A 183 -7.08 -6.16 -11.42
CA THR A 183 -7.00 -5.12 -10.39
C THR A 183 -8.40 -4.68 -9.94
N ALA A 184 -9.30 -4.39 -10.88
CA ALA A 184 -10.67 -4.00 -10.56
C ALA A 184 -11.39 -5.07 -9.70
N ARG A 185 -11.20 -6.36 -10.01
CA ARG A 185 -11.75 -7.47 -9.20
C ARG A 185 -11.21 -7.46 -7.77
N LEU A 186 -9.90 -7.27 -7.60
CA LEU A 186 -9.29 -7.20 -6.27
C LEU A 186 -9.82 -5.99 -5.49
N MET A 187 -9.88 -4.81 -6.13
CA MET A 187 -10.33 -3.58 -5.46
C MET A 187 -11.81 -3.65 -5.09
N ALA A 188 -12.67 -4.19 -5.95
CA ALA A 188 -14.07 -4.43 -5.62
C ALA A 188 -14.23 -5.46 -4.49
N TYR A 189 -13.43 -6.51 -4.46
CA TYR A 189 -13.39 -7.45 -3.33
C TYR A 189 -13.07 -6.74 -2.01
N LEU A 190 -12.26 -5.69 -2.04
CA LEU A 190 -11.93 -4.85 -0.89
C LEU A 190 -12.96 -3.74 -0.60
N GLY A 191 -14.08 -3.74 -1.31
CA GLY A 191 -15.18 -2.78 -1.11
C GLY A 191 -14.98 -1.43 -1.81
N ARG A 192 -14.09 -1.34 -2.81
CA ARG A 192 -13.87 -0.13 -3.60
C ARG A 192 -14.79 -0.10 -4.82
N THR A 193 -15.37 1.05 -5.10
CA THR A 193 -16.13 1.28 -6.34
C THR A 193 -15.16 1.35 -7.52
N VAL A 194 -15.33 0.44 -8.49
CA VAL A 194 -14.46 0.30 -9.67
C VAL A 194 -15.14 0.72 -10.97
N ASP A 195 -16.42 1.13 -10.91
CA ASP A 195 -17.13 1.67 -12.05
C ASP A 195 -16.64 3.10 -12.33
N PRO A 196 -16.27 3.45 -13.59
CA PRO A 196 -15.85 4.81 -13.94
C PRO A 196 -16.96 5.85 -13.74
N ASP A 197 -18.23 5.43 -13.76
CA ASP A 197 -19.42 6.29 -13.67
C ASP A 197 -20.04 6.30 -12.26
N GLY A 198 -19.41 5.68 -11.25
CA GLY A 198 -19.90 5.54 -9.87
C GLY A 198 -19.26 6.50 -8.87
#